data_e3d28274bebf37ffd108425d6e664ea9
#
_entry.id   e3d28274bebf37ffd108425d6e664ea9
#
_cell.length_a   1.000
_cell.length_b   1.000
_cell.length_c   1.000
_cell.angle_alpha   90.00
_cell.angle_beta   90.00
_cell.angle_gamma   90.00
#
_symmetry.space_group_name_H-M   'P 1'
#
loop_
_entity.id
_entity.type
_entity.pdbx_description
1 polymer ?
#
loop_
_entity_poly.entity_id
_entity_poly.type
_entity_poly.pdbx_seq_one_letter_code
_entity_poly.pdbx_strand_id
1 'polypeptide(L)'
;FIIGQLLIKGLDKDKIYRNVFNTYSPWAIRFRGYMMYQKLNVIDGFQASYFTITRQEMKHFHFIKGDAEGLVNEPLKIKGMKLSISLREDDRKDHLIWVSLRSVDDFPCNRMAEEFFNGGGHLNASGGKLQCSMADAERVVRDAIIYYEKLLKS
;
A
#
# COMPACT_ATOMS: atom_id res chain seq x y z
N PHE A 1 -24.46 -3.76 6.99
CA PHE A 1 -25.50 -4.10 6.06
C PHE A 1 -25.82 -5.59 6.07
N ILE A 2 -24.92 -6.42 5.54
CA ILE A 2 -25.05 -7.88 5.67
C ILE A 2 -24.98 -8.29 7.14
N ILE A 3 -24.13 -7.67 7.94
CA ILE A 3 -24.04 -7.87 9.39
C ILE A 3 -25.36 -7.55 10.07
N GLY A 4 -26.04 -6.47 9.64
CA GLY A 4 -27.35 -6.11 10.17
C GLY A 4 -28.40 -7.20 9.94
N GLN A 5 -28.42 -7.81 8.75
CA GLN A 5 -29.33 -8.92 8.45
C GLN A 5 -29.00 -10.17 9.28
N LEU A 6 -27.70 -10.45 9.49
CA LEU A 6 -27.26 -11.59 10.30
C LEU A 6 -27.62 -11.39 11.77
N LEU A 7 -27.55 -10.16 12.29
CA LEU A 7 -27.97 -9.84 13.65
C LEU A 7 -29.49 -10.09 13.85
N ILE A 8 -30.32 -9.72 12.88
CA ILE A 8 -31.76 -10.00 12.91
C ILE A 8 -32.01 -11.50 13.01
N LYS A 9 -31.13 -12.33 12.44
CA LYS A 9 -31.22 -13.80 12.52
C LYS A 9 -30.62 -14.36 13.82
N GLY A 10 -30.21 -13.50 14.76
CA GLY A 10 -29.67 -13.93 16.07
C GLY A 10 -28.22 -14.41 16.04
N LEU A 11 -27.44 -14.02 15.05
CA LEU A 11 -26.03 -14.38 14.98
C LEU A 11 -25.16 -13.46 15.85
N ASP A 12 -24.07 -14.03 16.39
CA ASP A 12 -23.12 -13.29 17.22
C ASP A 12 -22.27 -12.35 16.36
N LYS A 13 -22.49 -11.05 16.51
CA LYS A 13 -21.79 -9.99 15.81
C LYS A 13 -20.27 -10.04 16.06
N ASP A 14 -19.85 -10.22 17.30
CA ASP A 14 -18.44 -10.20 17.67
C ASP A 14 -17.70 -11.40 17.08
N LYS A 15 -18.33 -12.56 17.07
CA LYS A 15 -17.78 -13.75 16.45
C LYS A 15 -17.64 -13.58 14.95
N ILE A 16 -18.66 -13.01 14.29
CA ILE A 16 -18.62 -12.73 12.84
C ILE A 16 -17.51 -11.76 12.54
N TYR A 17 -17.38 -10.67 13.30
CA TYR A 17 -16.32 -9.69 13.12
C TYR A 17 -14.94 -10.33 13.23
N ARG A 18 -14.71 -11.14 14.26
CA ARG A 18 -13.42 -11.82 14.44
C ARG A 18 -13.09 -12.77 13.31
N ASN A 19 -14.07 -13.52 12.82
CA ASN A 19 -13.85 -14.47 11.72
C ASN A 19 -13.54 -13.79 10.38
N VAL A 20 -14.01 -12.57 10.18
CA VAL A 20 -13.81 -11.83 8.92
C VAL A 20 -12.59 -10.91 9.00
N PHE A 21 -12.39 -10.21 10.12
CA PHE A 21 -11.38 -9.16 10.23
C PHE A 21 -10.16 -9.53 11.07
N ASN A 22 -10.30 -10.45 12.03
CA ASN A 22 -9.22 -10.83 12.92
C ASN A 22 -8.59 -12.15 12.48
N THR A 23 -8.03 -12.17 11.28
CA THR A 23 -7.50 -13.39 10.66
C THR A 23 -5.99 -13.39 10.47
N TYR A 24 -5.29 -12.32 10.87
CA TYR A 24 -3.84 -12.24 10.71
C TYR A 24 -3.10 -13.16 11.68
N SER A 25 -2.03 -13.79 11.17
CA SER A 25 -1.09 -14.51 12.02
C SER A 25 -0.25 -13.52 12.84
N PRO A 26 0.44 -13.99 13.91
CA PRO A 26 1.41 -13.14 14.61
C PRO A 26 2.50 -12.59 13.69
N TRP A 27 2.91 -13.36 12.68
CA TRP A 27 3.89 -12.93 11.69
C TRP A 27 3.39 -11.79 10.83
N ALA A 28 2.12 -11.83 10.43
CA ALA A 28 1.51 -10.76 9.65
C ALA A 28 1.48 -9.44 10.43
N ILE A 29 1.14 -9.50 11.71
CA ILE A 29 1.14 -8.31 12.57
C ILE A 29 2.56 -7.74 12.73
N ARG A 30 3.55 -8.61 12.94
CA ARG A 30 4.95 -8.18 13.04
C ARG A 30 5.46 -7.58 11.73
N PHE A 31 5.10 -8.18 10.59
CA PHE A 31 5.41 -7.66 9.27
C PHE A 31 4.87 -6.24 9.08
N ARG A 32 3.59 -6.04 9.40
CA ARG A 32 2.95 -4.72 9.27
C ARG A 32 3.63 -3.67 10.15
N GLY A 33 3.96 -4.02 11.39
CA GLY A 33 4.70 -3.15 12.30
C GLY A 33 6.09 -2.81 11.76
N TYR A 34 6.81 -3.80 11.24
CA TYR A 34 8.13 -3.61 10.65
C TYR A 34 8.08 -2.67 9.46
N MET A 35 7.10 -2.86 8.55
CA MET A 35 6.96 -1.99 7.39
C MET A 35 6.72 -0.54 7.81
N MET A 36 5.86 -0.30 8.78
CA MET A 36 5.53 1.06 9.20
C MET A 36 6.64 1.69 10.03
N TYR A 37 7.37 0.92 10.83
CA TYR A 37 8.45 1.45 11.65
C TYR A 37 9.76 1.57 10.89
N GLN A 38 10.20 0.50 10.21
CA GLN A 38 11.53 0.44 9.60
C GLN A 38 11.56 0.86 8.14
N LYS A 39 10.49 0.59 7.39
CA LYS A 39 10.52 0.71 5.93
C LYS A 39 9.83 1.96 5.40
N LEU A 40 8.99 2.59 6.20
CA LEU A 40 8.26 3.77 5.75
C LEU A 40 9.21 4.94 5.51
N ASN A 41 9.20 5.45 4.29
CA ASN A 41 9.91 6.67 3.90
C ASN A 41 8.90 7.80 3.76
N VAL A 42 8.96 8.78 4.63
CA VAL A 42 8.19 10.02 4.51
C VAL A 42 9.05 11.02 3.76
N ILE A 43 8.55 11.50 2.63
CA ILE A 43 9.27 12.46 1.80
C ILE A 43 8.94 13.87 2.30
N ASP A 44 9.86 14.44 3.05
CA ASP A 44 9.67 15.75 3.68
C ASP A 44 9.34 16.82 2.65
N GLY A 45 8.32 17.62 2.96
CA GLY A 45 7.90 18.73 2.12
C GLY A 45 7.03 18.35 0.92
N PHE A 46 6.83 17.06 0.64
CA PHE A 46 6.03 16.62 -0.51
C PHE A 46 4.67 16.02 -0.13
N GLN A 47 4.39 15.83 1.14
CA GLN A 47 3.13 15.20 1.60
C GLN A 47 2.93 13.81 0.96
N ALA A 48 4.01 13.11 0.75
CA ALA A 48 4.04 11.79 0.13
C ALA A 48 4.92 10.83 0.92
N SER A 49 4.60 9.55 0.83
CA SER A 49 5.38 8.50 1.49
C SER A 49 5.39 7.25 0.62
N TYR A 50 6.38 6.40 0.84
CA TYR A 50 6.42 5.09 0.22
C TYR A 50 7.16 4.09 1.11
N PHE A 51 6.96 2.82 0.85
CA PHE A 51 7.72 1.74 1.48
C PHE A 51 7.92 0.61 0.48
N THR A 52 8.94 -0.21 0.74
CA THR A 52 9.31 -1.32 -0.13
C THR A 52 9.23 -2.64 0.62
N ILE A 53 8.80 -3.68 -0.10
CA ILE A 53 8.70 -5.05 0.41
C ILE A 53 9.57 -5.93 -0.48
N THR A 54 10.64 -6.50 0.08
CA THR A 54 11.54 -7.39 -0.64
C THR A 54 11.15 -8.85 -0.44
N ARG A 55 11.62 -9.73 -1.33
CA ARG A 55 11.44 -11.19 -1.16
C ARG A 55 12.04 -11.68 0.15
N GLN A 56 13.20 -11.15 0.50
CA GLN A 56 13.87 -11.53 1.74
C GLN A 56 13.00 -11.20 2.95
N GLU A 57 12.37 -10.04 2.95
CA GLU A 57 11.47 -9.63 4.01
C GLU A 57 10.21 -10.48 4.04
N MET A 58 9.65 -10.78 2.87
CA MET A 58 8.49 -11.68 2.78
C MET A 58 8.81 -13.06 3.36
N LYS A 59 9.97 -13.60 3.02
CA LYS A 59 10.43 -14.88 3.55
C LYS A 59 10.65 -14.83 5.06
N HIS A 60 11.29 -13.78 5.55
CA HIS A 60 11.57 -13.60 6.98
C HIS A 60 10.28 -13.60 7.82
N PHE A 61 9.24 -12.95 7.32
CA PHE A 61 7.97 -12.80 8.03
C PHE A 61 6.94 -13.86 7.65
N HIS A 62 7.33 -14.94 6.98
CA HIS A 62 6.40 -15.99 6.55
C HIS A 62 5.17 -15.41 5.83
N PHE A 63 5.41 -14.47 4.93
CA PHE A 63 4.37 -13.70 4.26
C PHE A 63 3.44 -14.61 3.44
N ILE A 64 2.15 -14.40 3.60
CA ILE A 64 1.13 -15.03 2.77
C ILE A 64 0.26 -13.94 2.14
N LYS A 65 -0.45 -14.32 1.07
CA LYS A 65 -1.37 -13.41 0.39
C LYS A 65 -2.38 -12.83 1.39
N GLY A 66 -2.52 -11.52 1.37
CA GLY A 66 -3.42 -10.81 2.29
C GLY A 66 -2.72 -10.13 3.45
N ASP A 67 -1.49 -10.51 3.78
CA ASP A 67 -0.77 -9.94 4.92
C ASP A 67 -0.48 -8.44 4.76
N ALA A 68 -0.34 -7.97 3.52
CA ALA A 68 -0.14 -6.55 3.22
C ALA A 68 -1.44 -5.82 2.83
N GLU A 69 -2.60 -6.48 2.95
CA GLU A 69 -3.88 -5.89 2.59
C GLU A 69 -4.13 -4.60 3.36
N GLY A 70 -4.40 -3.52 2.62
CA GLY A 70 -4.68 -2.22 3.22
C GLY A 70 -3.47 -1.52 3.83
N LEU A 71 -2.30 -2.13 3.86
CA LEU A 71 -1.11 -1.53 4.49
C LEU A 71 -0.71 -0.21 3.82
N VAL A 72 -0.88 -0.10 2.50
CA VAL A 72 -0.57 1.12 1.75
C VAL A 72 -1.45 2.31 2.19
N ASN A 73 -2.58 2.07 2.83
CA ASN A 73 -3.45 3.13 3.34
C ASN A 73 -2.97 3.70 4.68
N GLU A 74 -2.19 2.95 5.45
CA GLU A 74 -1.78 3.38 6.79
C GLU A 74 -1.06 4.74 6.81
N PRO A 75 -0.10 5.01 5.90
CA PRO A 75 0.58 6.30 5.92
C PRO A 75 -0.33 7.49 5.64
N LEU A 76 -1.49 7.28 5.01
CA LEU A 76 -2.46 8.36 4.77
C LEU A 76 -3.10 8.88 6.05
N LYS A 77 -2.95 8.17 7.17
CA LYS A 77 -3.39 8.64 8.49
C LYS A 77 -2.47 9.71 9.08
N ILE A 78 -1.29 9.90 8.50
CA ILE A 78 -0.39 10.99 8.91
C ILE A 78 -1.04 12.31 8.49
N LYS A 79 -1.10 13.26 9.42
CA LYS A 79 -1.69 14.57 9.14
C LYS A 79 -1.03 15.24 7.94
N GLY A 80 -1.83 15.62 6.96
CA GLY A 80 -1.36 16.29 5.75
C GLY A 80 -0.85 15.34 4.63
N MET A 81 -0.73 14.05 4.89
CA MET A 81 -0.27 13.10 3.87
C MET A 81 -1.30 12.97 2.76
N LYS A 82 -0.86 13.12 1.51
CA LYS A 82 -1.75 13.04 0.34
C LYS A 82 -1.55 11.77 -0.49
N LEU A 83 -0.35 11.21 -0.48
CA LEU A 83 0.00 10.08 -1.34
C LEU A 83 0.78 9.03 -0.56
N SER A 84 0.42 7.77 -0.77
CA SER A 84 1.16 6.62 -0.26
C SER A 84 1.39 5.61 -1.38
N ILE A 85 2.61 5.12 -1.50
CA ILE A 85 3.01 4.15 -2.52
C ILE A 85 3.68 2.97 -1.85
N SER A 86 3.31 1.75 -2.27
CA SER A 86 4.04 0.55 -1.87
C SER A 86 4.65 -0.11 -3.09
N LEU A 87 5.89 -0.57 -2.94
CA LEU A 87 6.62 -1.34 -3.94
C LEU A 87 6.88 -2.73 -3.38
N ARG A 88 6.53 -3.76 -4.12
CA ARG A 88 6.74 -5.15 -3.67
C ARG A 88 7.39 -5.97 -4.78
N GLU A 89 8.50 -6.62 -4.45
CA GLU A 89 9.11 -7.58 -5.36
C GLU A 89 8.13 -8.73 -5.63
N ASP A 90 8.08 -9.19 -6.89
CA ASP A 90 7.35 -10.42 -7.21
C ASP A 90 8.01 -11.60 -6.49
N ASP A 91 7.22 -12.58 -6.07
CA ASP A 91 7.73 -13.73 -5.32
C ASP A 91 8.50 -14.74 -6.19
N ARG A 92 8.40 -14.66 -7.51
CA ARG A 92 8.99 -15.62 -8.44
C ARG A 92 9.83 -14.96 -9.54
N LYS A 93 9.33 -13.88 -10.14
CA LYS A 93 9.99 -13.23 -11.28
C LYS A 93 10.95 -12.16 -10.79
N ASP A 94 12.21 -12.28 -11.21
CA ASP A 94 13.21 -11.26 -10.94
C ASP A 94 12.91 -9.99 -11.72
N HIS A 95 13.29 -8.84 -11.15
CA HIS A 95 13.11 -7.54 -11.76
C HIS A 95 11.65 -7.21 -12.11
N LEU A 96 10.71 -7.72 -11.31
CA LEU A 96 9.31 -7.36 -11.40
C LEU A 96 8.86 -6.79 -10.05
N ILE A 97 8.42 -5.54 -10.07
CA ILE A 97 7.98 -4.80 -8.89
C ILE A 97 6.50 -4.47 -9.07
N TRP A 98 5.68 -4.90 -8.14
CA TRP A 98 4.27 -4.52 -8.07
C TRP A 98 4.15 -3.20 -7.32
N VAL A 99 3.34 -2.30 -7.88
CA VAL A 99 3.16 -0.96 -7.33
C VAL A 99 1.70 -0.77 -6.93
N SER A 100 1.48 -0.30 -5.73
CA SER A 100 0.15 0.11 -5.26
C SER A 100 0.21 1.57 -4.84
N LEU A 101 -0.78 2.35 -5.28
CA LEU A 101 -0.87 3.77 -4.98
C LEU A 101 -2.21 4.05 -4.30
N ARG A 102 -2.16 4.87 -3.27
CA ARG A 102 -3.37 5.39 -2.61
C ARG A 102 -3.18 6.89 -2.37
N SER A 103 -4.26 7.62 -2.53
CA SER A 103 -4.23 9.07 -2.32
C SER A 103 -5.51 9.54 -1.64
N VAL A 104 -5.53 10.79 -1.22
CA VAL A 104 -6.71 11.41 -0.64
C VAL A 104 -7.15 12.59 -1.49
N ASP A 105 -8.39 13.01 -1.27
CA ASP A 105 -8.99 14.18 -1.92
C ASP A 105 -8.90 14.08 -3.46
N ASP A 106 -8.45 15.13 -4.12
CA ASP A 106 -8.41 15.21 -5.56
C ASP A 106 -7.06 14.83 -6.19
N PHE A 107 -6.11 14.30 -5.39
CA PHE A 107 -4.84 13.86 -5.96
C PHE A 107 -5.04 12.63 -6.88
N PRO A 108 -4.69 12.75 -8.18
CA PRO A 108 -5.00 11.72 -9.16
C PRO A 108 -3.94 10.62 -9.21
N CYS A 109 -3.93 9.69 -8.26
CA CYS A 109 -2.94 8.62 -8.28
C CYS A 109 -3.11 7.68 -9.47
N ASN A 110 -4.29 7.63 -10.10
CA ASN A 110 -4.51 6.89 -11.34
C ASN A 110 -3.65 7.45 -12.50
N ARG A 111 -3.57 8.76 -12.62
CA ARG A 111 -2.73 9.39 -13.64
C ARG A 111 -1.25 9.13 -13.39
N MET A 112 -0.82 9.22 -12.14
CA MET A 112 0.55 8.87 -11.76
C MET A 112 0.86 7.41 -12.12
N ALA A 113 -0.08 6.49 -11.87
CA ALA A 113 0.09 5.07 -12.21
C ALA A 113 0.25 4.87 -13.73
N GLU A 114 -0.55 5.57 -14.53
CA GLU A 114 -0.48 5.50 -16.00
C GLU A 114 0.84 6.06 -16.53
N GLU A 115 1.27 7.20 -16.01
CA GLU A 115 2.45 7.90 -16.53
C GLU A 115 3.78 7.27 -16.08
N PHE A 116 3.86 6.72 -14.87
CA PHE A 116 5.11 6.27 -14.26
C PHE A 116 5.19 4.78 -13.96
N PHE A 117 4.07 4.08 -13.82
CA PHE A 117 4.07 2.72 -13.29
C PHE A 117 3.38 1.68 -14.18
N ASN A 118 3.19 2.00 -15.45
CA ASN A 118 2.59 1.07 -16.43
C ASN A 118 1.26 0.47 -15.92
N GLY A 119 0.42 1.30 -15.34
CA GLY A 119 -0.80 0.83 -14.69
C GLY A 119 -1.96 1.76 -14.86
N GLY A 120 -2.79 1.85 -13.84
CA GLY A 120 -4.00 2.67 -13.83
C GLY A 120 -4.88 2.31 -12.66
N GLY A 121 -6.11 2.78 -12.68
CA GLY A 121 -7.09 2.51 -11.63
C GLY A 121 -8.03 3.68 -11.42
N HIS A 122 -8.38 3.90 -10.16
CA HIS A 122 -9.28 4.97 -9.74
C HIS A 122 -8.50 6.16 -9.18
N LEU A 123 -9.18 7.29 -9.02
CA LEU A 123 -8.57 8.54 -8.55
C LEU A 123 -7.71 8.36 -7.31
N ASN A 124 -8.19 7.63 -6.32
CA ASN A 124 -7.51 7.46 -5.04
C ASN A 124 -7.00 6.04 -4.78
N ALA A 125 -7.12 5.12 -5.73
CA ALA A 125 -6.67 3.74 -5.59
C ALA A 125 -6.26 3.19 -6.95
N SER A 126 -4.97 3.02 -7.16
CA SER A 126 -4.41 2.59 -8.44
C SER A 126 -3.25 1.64 -8.22
N GLY A 127 -2.82 1.00 -9.28
CA GLY A 127 -1.69 0.09 -9.24
C GLY A 127 -0.96 0.05 -10.55
N GLY A 128 0.18 -0.62 -10.53
CA GLY A 128 1.00 -0.79 -11.71
C GLY A 128 2.10 -1.80 -11.47
N LYS A 129 3.04 -1.84 -12.39
CA LYS A 129 4.21 -2.71 -12.27
C LYS A 129 5.40 -2.09 -13.00
N LEU A 130 6.58 -2.41 -12.51
CA LEU A 130 7.85 -2.00 -13.12
C LEU A 130 8.71 -3.24 -13.35
N GLN A 131 9.36 -3.30 -14.50
CA GLN A 131 10.31 -4.36 -14.82
C GLN A 131 11.73 -3.84 -14.61
N CYS A 132 12.14 -3.79 -13.34
CA CYS A 132 13.44 -3.26 -12.94
C CYS A 132 13.81 -3.73 -11.54
N SER A 133 15.00 -3.35 -11.07
CA SER A 133 15.41 -3.59 -9.69
C SER A 133 14.60 -2.73 -8.71
N MET A 134 14.61 -3.10 -7.43
CA MET A 134 13.96 -2.27 -6.41
C MET A 134 14.60 -0.88 -6.34
N ALA A 135 15.92 -0.78 -6.46
CA ALA A 135 16.60 0.52 -6.46
C ALA A 135 16.14 1.42 -7.59
N ASP A 136 15.95 0.87 -8.80
CA ASP A 136 15.42 1.62 -9.93
C ASP A 136 13.96 2.00 -9.71
N ALA A 137 13.16 1.09 -9.15
CA ALA A 137 11.77 1.38 -8.82
C ALA A 137 11.66 2.56 -7.83
N GLU A 138 12.52 2.60 -6.83
CA GLU A 138 12.54 3.72 -5.89
C GLU A 138 12.89 5.05 -6.57
N ARG A 139 13.77 5.03 -7.57
CA ARG A 139 14.06 6.23 -8.36
C ARG A 139 12.83 6.70 -9.13
N VAL A 140 12.10 5.77 -9.75
CA VAL A 140 10.86 6.10 -10.45
C VAL A 140 9.86 6.74 -9.49
N VAL A 141 9.73 6.20 -8.28
CA VAL A 141 8.85 6.79 -7.25
C VAL A 141 9.26 8.23 -6.95
N ARG A 142 10.54 8.48 -6.72
CA ARG A 142 11.01 9.83 -6.42
C ARG A 142 10.77 10.79 -7.60
N ASP A 143 11.04 10.34 -8.82
CA ASP A 143 10.79 11.16 -10.03
C ASP A 143 9.31 11.48 -10.18
N ALA A 144 8.44 10.50 -9.94
CA ALA A 144 6.99 10.70 -9.99
C ALA A 144 6.52 11.71 -8.94
N ILE A 145 7.03 11.62 -7.71
CA ILE A 145 6.69 12.57 -6.64
C ILE A 145 7.13 13.99 -7.00
N ILE A 146 8.33 14.14 -7.54
CA ILE A 146 8.83 15.45 -7.99
C ILE A 146 7.97 16.00 -9.12
N TYR A 147 7.61 15.17 -10.09
CA TYR A 147 6.77 15.58 -11.21
C TYR A 147 5.40 16.12 -10.75
N TYR A 148 4.83 15.50 -9.72
CA TYR A 148 3.52 15.90 -9.16
C TYR A 148 3.63 16.88 -7.99
N GLU A 149 4.78 17.50 -7.79
CA GLU A 149 5.06 18.39 -6.64
C GLU A 149 3.97 19.45 -6.42
N LYS A 150 3.51 20.09 -7.47
CA LYS A 150 2.52 21.17 -7.36
C LYS A 150 1.20 20.69 -6.79
N LEU A 151 0.76 19.49 -7.20
CA LEU A 151 -0.48 18.91 -6.68
C LEU A 151 -0.32 18.38 -5.26
N LEU A 152 0.87 17.89 -4.91
CA LEU A 152 1.14 17.39 -3.58
C LEU A 152 1.24 18.51 -2.54
N LYS A 153 1.82 19.64 -2.91
CA LYS A 153 2.04 20.78 -2.02
C LYS A 153 0.87 21.75 -1.96
N SER A 154 -0.13 21.58 -2.79
CA SER A 154 -1.28 22.50 -2.86
C SER A 154 -2.24 22.40 -1.66
#